data_04f6a02f92f7afe2425cf8ef4e1c7935
#
_entry.id   04f6a02f92f7afe2425cf8ef4e1c7935
#
_cell.length_a   1.000
_cell.length_b   1.000
_cell.length_c   1.000
_cell.angle_alpha   90.00
_cell.angle_beta   90.00
_cell.angle_gamma   90.00
#
_symmetry.space_group_name_H-M   'P 1'
#
loop_
_entity.id
_entity.type
_entity.pdbx_description
1 polymer ?
#
loop_
_entity_poly.entity_id
_entity_poly.type
_entity_poly.pdbx_seq_one_letter_code
_entity_poly.pdbx_strand_id
1 'polypeptide(L)'
;MMASTATCTRFTDEYQLFEELGKGAFSVVRRCMKITTGQEYAAKIINTKKLSARDHQKLEREARICRLLKHPNIVRLHDSISEEGFHYLVFDLVTGGELFEDIVAREYYSEADASHCIQQILESVNHCHLNGIVHRDLKPENLLLASKSKGAAVKLADFGLAIEVQGEQQAWFGFAGTPGYLSPEVLRKDPYGKPVDMWACGVILYILLVGYPPFWDEDQHRLYQQIKAGAYDFPSPEWDTVTPEAKDLINKMLTINPAKRITASEALKHPWICQRSTVASMMHRQETVDCLKKFNARRKLKGAILTTMLATRNFSAKSLLKKPDGVKKRKSSSSVQMMESTESSNTTIEDEDVKALTKEGDTERLCSTHHHSSSSIASSSRWSPPLPCPSGRSCCQCLLRSLVTLYLVIFVCSYVVFLSINSAGKSTKSANSESHSLESELSHSTPSSVLSRKQEIIKVTEQLIEAINNGDFEAYTKICDPGLTSFEPEALGNLVEGMDFHRFYFENALSKSNKPIHTIILNPHVHLVGDDAACIAYIRLTQYMDGSGMPKTMQSEETRVWHRRDGKWQNVHFHRSGSPTVPIN
;
A
#
# COMPACT_ATOMS: atom_id res chain seq x y z
N MET A 1 -44.32 -36.34 -9.74
CA MET A 1 -43.23 -35.33 -9.82
C MET A 1 -42.33 -35.56 -8.62
N MET A 2 -41.20 -36.23 -8.82
CA MET A 2 -40.18 -36.38 -7.77
C MET A 2 -39.34 -35.13 -7.73
N ALA A 3 -39.36 -34.42 -6.61
CA ALA A 3 -38.45 -33.31 -6.34
C ALA A 3 -37.05 -33.90 -6.23
N SER A 4 -36.17 -33.53 -7.16
CA SER A 4 -34.75 -33.79 -7.07
C SER A 4 -34.21 -32.98 -5.90
N THR A 5 -33.93 -33.62 -4.78
CA THR A 5 -33.13 -33.08 -3.70
C THR A 5 -31.70 -32.87 -4.25
N ALA A 6 -31.36 -31.64 -4.59
CA ALA A 6 -29.99 -31.27 -4.87
C ALA A 6 -29.19 -31.54 -3.59
N THR A 7 -28.44 -32.63 -3.55
CA THR A 7 -27.44 -32.89 -2.50
C THR A 7 -26.41 -31.80 -2.55
N CYS A 8 -26.36 -30.94 -1.53
CA CYS A 8 -25.32 -29.94 -1.36
C CYS A 8 -24.02 -30.72 -1.12
N THR A 9 -23.20 -30.87 -2.16
CA THR A 9 -21.89 -31.50 -2.07
C THR A 9 -20.96 -30.59 -1.23
N ARG A 10 -20.29 -31.19 -0.23
CA ARG A 10 -19.30 -30.46 0.58
C ARG A 10 -18.04 -30.28 -0.22
N PHE A 11 -17.37 -29.14 0.01
CA PHE A 11 -16.08 -28.84 -0.63
C PHE A 11 -15.05 -29.97 -0.40
N THR A 12 -14.98 -30.52 0.82
CA THR A 12 -14.06 -31.59 1.20
C THR A 12 -14.38 -32.94 0.55
N ASP A 13 -15.57 -33.14 0.00
CA ASP A 13 -15.95 -34.35 -0.75
C ASP A 13 -15.39 -34.31 -2.18
N GLU A 14 -15.14 -33.11 -2.72
CA GLU A 14 -14.63 -32.91 -4.08
C GLU A 14 -13.18 -32.46 -4.14
N TYR A 15 -12.69 -31.73 -3.13
CA TYR A 15 -11.38 -31.11 -3.13
C TYR A 15 -10.58 -31.39 -1.85
N GLN A 16 -9.30 -31.70 -2.03
CA GLN A 16 -8.32 -31.80 -0.95
C GLN A 16 -7.52 -30.48 -0.85
N LEU A 17 -7.40 -29.93 0.37
CA LEU A 17 -6.64 -28.70 0.64
C LEU A 17 -5.18 -28.99 0.95
N PHE A 18 -4.29 -28.07 0.51
CA PHE A 18 -2.86 -28.10 0.77
C PHE A 18 -2.38 -26.78 1.41
N GLU A 19 -1.19 -26.30 1.07
CA GLU A 19 -0.56 -25.13 1.66
C GLU A 19 -1.32 -23.82 1.37
N GLU A 20 -1.09 -22.82 2.22
CA GLU A 20 -1.60 -21.47 2.07
C GLU A 20 -0.80 -20.73 1.00
N LEU A 21 -1.49 -20.11 0.03
CA LEU A 21 -0.93 -19.30 -1.03
C LEU A 21 -1.02 -17.80 -0.72
N GLY A 22 -2.01 -17.38 0.06
CA GLY A 22 -2.22 -15.99 0.41
C GLY A 22 -3.33 -15.82 1.45
N LYS A 23 -3.34 -14.65 2.11
CA LYS A 23 -4.29 -14.33 3.17
C LYS A 23 -4.85 -12.93 3.00
N GLY A 24 -6.17 -12.80 2.98
CA GLY A 24 -6.91 -11.55 3.02
C GLY A 24 -7.56 -11.30 4.39
N ALA A 25 -8.27 -10.19 4.53
CA ALA A 25 -8.90 -9.80 5.79
C ALA A 25 -9.94 -10.83 6.28
N PHE A 26 -10.74 -11.39 5.38
CA PHE A 26 -11.80 -12.37 5.67
C PHE A 26 -11.66 -13.66 4.87
N SER A 27 -10.58 -13.81 4.12
CA SER A 27 -10.35 -14.95 3.23
C SER A 27 -8.94 -15.49 3.35
N VAL A 28 -8.78 -16.77 3.00
CA VAL A 28 -7.50 -17.45 2.84
C VAL A 28 -7.51 -18.14 1.50
N VAL A 29 -6.44 -18.01 0.72
CA VAL A 29 -6.27 -18.74 -0.55
C VAL A 29 -5.33 -19.91 -0.29
N ARG A 30 -5.77 -21.12 -0.65
CA ARG A 30 -4.98 -22.35 -0.51
C ARG A 30 -4.92 -23.11 -1.82
N ARG A 31 -3.80 -23.80 -2.07
CA ARG A 31 -3.79 -24.81 -3.13
C ARG A 31 -4.74 -25.94 -2.77
N CYS A 32 -5.50 -26.40 -3.75
CA CYS A 32 -6.36 -27.57 -3.62
C CYS A 32 -6.27 -28.44 -4.87
N MET A 33 -6.70 -29.68 -4.73
CA MET A 33 -6.72 -30.67 -5.81
C MET A 33 -8.10 -31.32 -5.88
N LYS A 34 -8.67 -31.41 -7.07
CA LYS A 34 -9.92 -32.14 -7.27
C LYS A 34 -9.67 -33.62 -7.17
N ILE A 35 -10.34 -34.29 -6.22
CA ILE A 35 -10.09 -35.70 -5.84
C ILE A 35 -10.29 -36.63 -7.03
N THR A 36 -11.33 -36.38 -7.84
CA THR A 36 -11.70 -37.25 -8.98
C THR A 36 -10.74 -37.15 -10.18
N THR A 37 -10.08 -36.02 -10.38
CA THR A 37 -9.26 -35.77 -11.59
C THR A 37 -7.79 -35.59 -11.29
N GLY A 38 -7.38 -35.37 -10.04
CA GLY A 38 -6.03 -35.00 -9.65
C GLY A 38 -5.60 -33.62 -10.12
N GLN A 39 -6.50 -32.81 -10.70
CA GLN A 39 -6.21 -31.47 -11.19
C GLN A 39 -6.09 -30.49 -10.02
N GLU A 40 -5.04 -29.63 -10.08
CA GLU A 40 -4.78 -28.62 -9.06
C GLU A 40 -5.44 -27.28 -9.36
N TYR A 41 -5.87 -26.59 -8.29
CA TYR A 41 -6.56 -25.31 -8.31
C TYR A 41 -6.15 -24.44 -7.11
N ALA A 42 -6.58 -23.18 -7.10
CA ALA A 42 -6.50 -22.27 -5.95
C ALA A 42 -7.90 -22.06 -5.37
N ALA A 43 -8.12 -22.43 -4.12
CA ALA A 43 -9.38 -22.20 -3.41
C ALA A 43 -9.29 -20.94 -2.54
N LYS A 44 -10.08 -19.91 -2.85
CA LYS A 44 -10.33 -18.73 -2.00
C LYS A 44 -11.43 -19.10 -1.01
N ILE A 45 -11.05 -19.28 0.25
CA ILE A 45 -11.91 -19.71 1.35
C ILE A 45 -12.34 -18.49 2.15
N ILE A 46 -13.62 -18.18 2.18
CA ILE A 46 -14.18 -16.97 2.77
C ILE A 46 -15.02 -17.34 3.97
N ASN A 47 -14.75 -16.76 5.15
CA ASN A 47 -15.54 -16.98 6.36
C ASN A 47 -16.79 -16.10 6.34
N THR A 48 -17.92 -16.67 5.97
CA THR A 48 -19.19 -15.96 5.80
C THR A 48 -19.85 -15.54 7.13
N LYS A 49 -19.54 -16.21 8.26
CA LYS A 49 -20.04 -15.82 9.60
C LYS A 49 -19.51 -14.44 10.06
N LYS A 50 -18.43 -13.97 9.44
CA LYS A 50 -17.80 -12.66 9.78
C LYS A 50 -18.17 -11.55 8.80
N LEU A 51 -18.90 -11.87 7.73
CA LEU A 51 -19.28 -10.90 6.70
C LEU A 51 -20.53 -10.12 7.11
N SER A 52 -20.54 -8.82 6.80
CA SER A 52 -21.77 -8.03 6.81
C SER A 52 -22.71 -8.45 5.67
N ALA A 53 -23.97 -8.06 5.73
CA ALA A 53 -24.93 -8.30 4.62
C ALA A 53 -24.43 -7.70 3.30
N ARG A 54 -23.74 -6.57 3.36
CA ARG A 54 -23.12 -5.89 2.21
C ARG A 54 -21.97 -6.71 1.63
N ASP A 55 -21.11 -7.29 2.49
CA ASP A 55 -19.99 -8.11 2.03
C ASP A 55 -20.47 -9.44 1.43
N HIS A 56 -21.60 -9.98 1.89
CA HIS A 56 -22.26 -11.11 1.23
C HIS A 56 -22.70 -10.76 -0.20
N GLN A 57 -23.31 -9.59 -0.40
CA GLN A 57 -23.71 -9.13 -1.74
C GLN A 57 -22.48 -8.93 -2.66
N LYS A 58 -21.35 -8.41 -2.12
CA LYS A 58 -20.10 -8.30 -2.87
C LYS A 58 -19.58 -9.67 -3.29
N LEU A 59 -19.58 -10.63 -2.38
CA LEU A 59 -19.15 -12.01 -2.66
C LEU A 59 -20.01 -12.68 -3.74
N GLU A 60 -21.32 -12.53 -3.67
CA GLU A 60 -22.25 -13.07 -4.69
C GLU A 60 -22.02 -12.41 -6.06
N ARG A 61 -21.78 -11.07 -6.06
CA ARG A 61 -21.45 -10.32 -7.28
C ARG A 61 -20.14 -10.80 -7.88
N GLU A 62 -19.06 -10.92 -7.06
CA GLU A 62 -17.75 -11.43 -7.50
C GLU A 62 -17.90 -12.81 -8.13
N ALA A 63 -18.58 -13.74 -7.47
CA ALA A 63 -18.80 -15.09 -7.97
C ALA A 63 -19.60 -15.10 -9.29
N ARG A 64 -20.62 -14.26 -9.42
CA ARG A 64 -21.43 -14.13 -10.65
C ARG A 64 -20.59 -13.59 -11.81
N ILE A 65 -19.82 -12.53 -11.60
CA ILE A 65 -18.91 -11.93 -12.59
C ILE A 65 -17.87 -12.96 -13.04
N CYS A 66 -17.19 -13.61 -12.09
CA CYS A 66 -16.17 -14.60 -12.42
C CYS A 66 -16.69 -15.81 -13.19
N ARG A 67 -17.96 -16.23 -12.97
CA ARG A 67 -18.59 -17.29 -13.76
C ARG A 67 -18.83 -16.89 -15.22
N LEU A 68 -19.11 -15.60 -15.45
CA LEU A 68 -19.35 -15.06 -16.79
C LEU A 68 -18.05 -14.96 -17.60
N LEU A 69 -16.94 -14.59 -16.96
CA LEU A 69 -15.68 -14.28 -17.61
C LEU A 69 -14.86 -15.56 -17.86
N LYS A 70 -14.72 -15.93 -19.13
CA LYS A 70 -13.92 -17.10 -19.58
C LYS A 70 -12.99 -16.65 -20.69
N HIS A 71 -11.73 -16.38 -20.33
CA HIS A 71 -10.71 -15.88 -21.28
C HIS A 71 -9.33 -16.41 -20.88
N PRO A 72 -8.40 -16.70 -21.82
CA PRO A 72 -7.05 -17.19 -21.52
C PRO A 72 -6.25 -16.22 -20.63
N ASN A 73 -6.50 -14.91 -20.73
CA ASN A 73 -5.82 -13.88 -19.96
C ASN A 73 -6.63 -13.42 -18.72
N ILE A 74 -7.58 -14.21 -18.24
CA ILE A 74 -8.32 -14.00 -16.99
C ILE A 74 -8.20 -15.25 -16.14
N VAL A 75 -8.02 -15.09 -14.82
CA VAL A 75 -8.05 -16.19 -13.86
C VAL A 75 -9.47 -16.75 -13.81
N ARG A 76 -9.65 -18.00 -14.26
CA ARG A 76 -10.97 -18.62 -14.42
C ARG A 76 -11.49 -19.15 -13.09
N LEU A 77 -12.76 -18.89 -12.79
CA LEU A 77 -13.51 -19.56 -11.73
C LEU A 77 -14.08 -20.91 -12.27
N HIS A 78 -13.71 -22.02 -11.64
CA HIS A 78 -14.15 -23.37 -11.99
C HIS A 78 -15.34 -23.81 -11.16
N ASP A 79 -15.35 -23.45 -9.87
CA ASP A 79 -16.40 -23.86 -8.95
C ASP A 79 -16.68 -22.81 -7.87
N SER A 80 -17.88 -22.84 -7.29
CA SER A 80 -18.31 -21.93 -6.22
C SER A 80 -19.24 -22.68 -5.29
N ILE A 81 -18.74 -23.08 -4.12
CA ILE A 81 -19.39 -23.95 -3.16
C ILE A 81 -19.69 -23.18 -1.89
N SER A 82 -20.97 -23.18 -1.48
CA SER A 82 -21.40 -22.54 -0.23
C SER A 82 -21.68 -23.61 0.81
N GLU A 83 -21.08 -23.47 1.98
CA GLU A 83 -21.30 -24.30 3.15
C GLU A 83 -21.69 -23.45 4.35
N GLU A 84 -22.15 -24.09 5.45
CA GLU A 84 -22.46 -23.37 6.67
C GLU A 84 -21.20 -22.67 7.25
N GLY A 85 -21.14 -21.34 7.08
CA GLY A 85 -20.08 -20.50 7.62
C GLY A 85 -18.87 -20.29 6.71
N PHE A 86 -18.83 -20.94 5.53
CA PHE A 86 -17.75 -20.76 4.55
C PHE A 86 -18.29 -20.75 3.12
N HIS A 87 -17.61 -19.95 2.28
CA HIS A 87 -17.82 -19.97 0.84
C HIS A 87 -16.47 -20.22 0.16
N TYR A 88 -16.44 -21.15 -0.78
CA TYR A 88 -15.25 -21.57 -1.52
C TYR A 88 -15.37 -21.15 -2.96
N LEU A 89 -14.43 -20.36 -3.45
CA LEU A 89 -14.28 -20.04 -4.87
C LEU A 89 -13.03 -20.75 -5.40
N VAL A 90 -13.21 -21.66 -6.36
CA VAL A 90 -12.14 -22.48 -6.93
C VAL A 90 -11.69 -21.88 -8.24
N PHE A 91 -10.46 -21.35 -8.28
CA PHE A 91 -9.88 -20.68 -9.42
C PHE A 91 -8.74 -21.49 -10.05
N ASP A 92 -8.30 -21.09 -11.27
CA ASP A 92 -7.03 -21.53 -11.84
C ASP A 92 -5.92 -21.41 -10.80
N LEU A 93 -5.04 -22.41 -10.72
CA LEU A 93 -3.80 -22.29 -9.98
C LEU A 93 -2.78 -21.53 -10.82
N VAL A 94 -2.43 -20.31 -10.39
CA VAL A 94 -1.45 -19.43 -11.04
C VAL A 94 -0.14 -19.52 -10.27
N THR A 95 0.94 -20.00 -10.89
CA THR A 95 2.20 -20.31 -10.21
C THR A 95 3.37 -19.43 -10.63
N GLY A 96 3.17 -18.55 -11.63
CA GLY A 96 4.21 -17.70 -12.19
C GLY A 96 4.55 -16.45 -11.37
N GLY A 97 3.74 -16.13 -10.36
CA GLY A 97 3.89 -14.89 -9.57
C GLY A 97 3.38 -13.65 -10.30
N GLU A 98 3.77 -12.47 -9.83
CA GLU A 98 3.37 -11.20 -10.42
C GLU A 98 4.19 -10.89 -11.69
N LEU A 99 3.53 -10.34 -12.73
CA LEU A 99 4.16 -9.95 -14.00
C LEU A 99 5.39 -9.04 -13.80
N PHE A 100 5.27 -8.03 -12.94
CA PHE A 100 6.33 -7.05 -12.70
C PHE A 100 7.56 -7.63 -11.97
N GLU A 101 7.40 -8.71 -11.23
CA GLU A 101 8.52 -9.44 -10.63
C GLU A 101 9.25 -10.30 -11.66
N ASP A 102 8.51 -10.95 -12.53
CA ASP A 102 9.09 -11.73 -13.62
C ASP A 102 9.90 -10.85 -14.59
N ILE A 103 9.39 -9.64 -14.91
CA ILE A 103 10.14 -8.69 -15.75
C ILE A 103 11.49 -8.34 -15.13
N VAL A 104 11.54 -8.08 -13.83
CA VAL A 104 12.79 -7.78 -13.10
C VAL A 104 13.75 -8.98 -13.06
N ALA A 105 13.22 -10.20 -13.11
CA ALA A 105 14.01 -11.41 -13.13
C ALA A 105 14.53 -11.81 -14.52
N ARG A 106 14.07 -11.13 -15.60
CA ARG A 106 14.51 -11.40 -16.97
C ARG A 106 15.88 -10.77 -17.24
N GLU A 107 16.71 -11.47 -17.99
CA GLU A 107 17.99 -10.95 -18.48
C GLU A 107 17.84 -9.92 -19.61
N TYR A 108 16.71 -9.96 -20.29
CA TYR A 108 16.41 -9.10 -21.43
C TYR A 108 14.95 -8.63 -21.37
N TYR A 109 14.75 -7.33 -21.54
CA TYR A 109 13.45 -6.70 -21.60
C TYR A 109 13.46 -5.51 -22.55
N SER A 110 12.53 -5.45 -23.47
CA SER A 110 12.43 -4.45 -24.54
C SER A 110 11.06 -3.78 -24.56
N GLU A 111 10.92 -2.73 -25.39
CA GLU A 111 9.62 -2.12 -25.67
C GLU A 111 8.64 -3.10 -26.34
N ALA A 112 9.16 -4.01 -27.18
CA ALA A 112 8.34 -5.06 -27.77
C ALA A 112 7.80 -6.05 -26.70
N ASP A 113 8.58 -6.34 -25.64
CA ASP A 113 8.10 -7.13 -24.51
C ASP A 113 7.01 -6.37 -23.72
N ALA A 114 7.17 -5.07 -23.51
CA ALA A 114 6.14 -4.22 -22.90
C ALA A 114 4.85 -4.24 -23.73
N SER A 115 4.96 -4.12 -25.05
CA SER A 115 3.83 -4.22 -26.00
C SER A 115 3.12 -5.58 -25.90
N HIS A 116 3.88 -6.67 -25.79
CA HIS A 116 3.31 -8.01 -25.63
C HIS A 116 2.58 -8.19 -24.28
N CYS A 117 3.12 -7.63 -23.22
CA CYS A 117 2.48 -7.66 -21.90
C CYS A 117 1.18 -6.88 -21.90
N ILE A 118 1.20 -5.61 -22.36
CA ILE A 118 -0.01 -4.76 -22.33
C ILE A 118 -1.08 -5.26 -23.30
N GLN A 119 -0.71 -5.90 -24.44
CA GLN A 119 -1.68 -6.53 -25.34
C GLN A 119 -2.53 -7.55 -24.60
N GLN A 120 -1.94 -8.46 -23.85
CA GLN A 120 -2.65 -9.49 -23.10
C GLN A 120 -3.56 -8.90 -22.01
N ILE A 121 -3.12 -7.81 -21.35
CA ILE A 121 -3.93 -7.04 -20.41
C ILE A 121 -5.12 -6.41 -21.12
N LEU A 122 -4.91 -5.77 -22.26
CA LEU A 122 -5.98 -5.18 -23.09
C LEU A 122 -6.97 -6.22 -23.62
N GLU A 123 -6.52 -7.42 -23.97
CA GLU A 123 -7.38 -8.53 -24.38
C GLU A 123 -8.31 -8.96 -23.23
N SER A 124 -7.79 -9.06 -21.99
CA SER A 124 -8.59 -9.38 -20.81
C SER A 124 -9.60 -8.26 -20.50
N VAL A 125 -9.17 -7.00 -20.54
CA VAL A 125 -10.04 -5.83 -20.31
C VAL A 125 -11.11 -5.72 -21.38
N ASN A 126 -10.76 -5.92 -22.64
CA ASN A 126 -11.73 -5.92 -23.75
C ASN A 126 -12.79 -7.02 -23.57
N HIS A 127 -12.37 -8.21 -23.15
CA HIS A 127 -13.31 -9.30 -22.83
C HIS A 127 -14.27 -8.91 -21.68
N CYS A 128 -13.77 -8.27 -20.62
CA CYS A 128 -14.60 -7.74 -19.54
C CYS A 128 -15.61 -6.72 -20.08
N HIS A 129 -15.16 -5.72 -20.84
CA HIS A 129 -15.99 -4.64 -21.37
C HIS A 129 -17.06 -5.12 -22.35
N LEU A 130 -16.75 -6.13 -23.17
CA LEU A 130 -17.74 -6.76 -24.06
C LEU A 130 -18.84 -7.50 -23.29
N ASN A 131 -18.54 -8.02 -22.10
CA ASN A 131 -19.50 -8.66 -21.21
C ASN A 131 -20.15 -7.67 -20.22
N GLY A 132 -19.98 -6.36 -20.40
CA GLY A 132 -20.55 -5.33 -19.53
C GLY A 132 -19.92 -5.29 -18.13
N ILE A 133 -18.68 -5.77 -17.98
CA ILE A 133 -17.95 -5.77 -16.70
C ILE A 133 -16.86 -4.69 -16.72
N VAL A 134 -16.76 -3.92 -15.64
CA VAL A 134 -15.68 -2.97 -15.36
C VAL A 134 -14.91 -3.47 -14.14
N HIS A 135 -13.60 -3.61 -14.25
CA HIS A 135 -12.75 -4.20 -13.21
C HIS A 135 -12.53 -3.27 -12.02
N ARG A 136 -12.26 -1.99 -12.27
CA ARG A 136 -12.03 -0.87 -11.33
C ARG A 136 -10.76 -0.93 -10.48
N ASP A 137 -10.02 -2.04 -10.44
CA ASP A 137 -8.81 -2.19 -9.63
C ASP A 137 -7.66 -2.84 -10.43
N LEU A 138 -7.44 -2.36 -11.66
CA LEU A 138 -6.28 -2.76 -12.45
C LEU A 138 -5.00 -2.19 -11.82
N LYS A 139 -4.09 -3.08 -11.43
CA LYS A 139 -2.80 -2.77 -10.80
C LYS A 139 -1.84 -3.95 -10.94
N PRO A 140 -0.53 -3.75 -10.72
CA PRO A 140 0.48 -4.82 -10.84
C PRO A 140 0.18 -6.07 -10.03
N GLU A 141 -0.38 -5.93 -8.81
CA GLU A 141 -0.73 -7.05 -7.92
C GLU A 141 -1.76 -8.00 -8.51
N ASN A 142 -2.63 -7.49 -9.40
CA ASN A 142 -3.70 -8.24 -10.04
C ASN A 142 -3.30 -8.78 -11.43
N LEU A 143 -2.04 -8.61 -11.84
CA LEU A 143 -1.47 -9.09 -13.10
C LEU A 143 -0.51 -10.24 -12.81
N LEU A 144 -1.01 -11.47 -12.94
CA LEU A 144 -0.29 -12.70 -12.60
C LEU A 144 0.18 -13.44 -13.86
N LEU A 145 1.15 -14.32 -13.71
CA LEU A 145 1.60 -15.22 -14.79
C LEU A 145 1.07 -16.64 -14.55
N ALA A 146 0.55 -17.24 -15.58
CA ALA A 146 -0.05 -18.58 -15.53
C ALA A 146 0.91 -19.62 -14.94
N SER A 147 2.20 -19.54 -15.27
CA SER A 147 3.25 -20.44 -14.80
C SER A 147 4.61 -19.74 -14.77
N LYS A 148 5.63 -20.40 -14.21
CA LYS A 148 7.04 -19.94 -14.22
C LYS A 148 7.74 -20.12 -15.58
N SER A 149 7.08 -20.67 -16.58
CA SER A 149 7.66 -20.89 -17.90
C SER A 149 7.90 -19.56 -18.62
N LYS A 150 9.00 -19.48 -19.39
CA LYS A 150 9.28 -18.32 -20.22
C LYS A 150 8.14 -18.11 -21.22
N GLY A 151 7.59 -16.91 -21.28
CA GLY A 151 6.45 -16.59 -22.15
C GLY A 151 5.08 -17.04 -21.62
N ALA A 152 4.97 -17.39 -20.33
CA ALA A 152 3.69 -17.70 -19.71
C ALA A 152 2.68 -16.57 -19.91
N ALA A 153 1.40 -16.94 -20.11
CA ALA A 153 0.32 -15.98 -20.32
C ALA A 153 0.11 -15.09 -19.09
N VAL A 154 -0.10 -13.79 -19.32
CA VAL A 154 -0.57 -12.85 -18.31
C VAL A 154 -2.04 -13.13 -18.01
N LYS A 155 -2.40 -13.21 -16.74
CA LYS A 155 -3.76 -13.45 -16.25
C LYS A 155 -4.20 -12.33 -15.31
N LEU A 156 -5.31 -11.68 -15.66
CA LEU A 156 -5.98 -10.69 -14.80
C LEU A 156 -6.72 -11.42 -13.68
N ALA A 157 -6.51 -10.99 -12.44
CA ALA A 157 -7.06 -11.58 -11.22
C ALA A 157 -7.82 -10.54 -10.38
N ASP A 158 -8.55 -11.01 -9.37
CA ASP A 158 -9.24 -10.25 -8.33
C ASP A 158 -10.34 -9.30 -8.85
N PHE A 159 -11.54 -9.87 -8.99
CA PHE A 159 -12.75 -9.16 -9.40
C PHE A 159 -13.62 -8.67 -8.20
N GLY A 160 -13.04 -8.59 -6.99
CA GLY A 160 -13.75 -8.18 -5.77
C GLY A 160 -14.37 -6.78 -5.85
N LEU A 161 -13.77 -5.88 -6.66
CA LEU A 161 -14.31 -4.54 -6.91
C LEU A 161 -15.05 -4.40 -8.25
N ALA A 162 -15.13 -5.44 -9.06
CA ALA A 162 -15.76 -5.35 -10.37
C ALA A 162 -17.26 -5.05 -10.28
N ILE A 163 -17.77 -4.34 -11.29
CA ILE A 163 -19.19 -3.98 -11.43
C ILE A 163 -19.74 -4.40 -12.79
N GLU A 164 -21.05 -4.56 -12.83
CA GLU A 164 -21.81 -4.77 -14.06
C GLU A 164 -22.37 -3.44 -14.55
N VAL A 165 -22.13 -3.08 -15.82
CA VAL A 165 -22.64 -1.89 -16.49
C VAL A 165 -23.52 -2.28 -17.67
N GLN A 166 -24.63 -1.58 -17.88
CA GLN A 166 -25.55 -1.82 -19.00
C GLN A 166 -25.17 -0.90 -20.18
N GLY A 167 -24.67 -1.51 -21.26
CA GLY A 167 -24.29 -0.75 -22.46
C GLY A 167 -23.18 0.26 -22.19
N GLU A 168 -23.38 1.50 -22.63
CA GLU A 168 -22.48 2.66 -22.41
C GLU A 168 -22.99 3.60 -21.31
N GLN A 169 -24.00 3.19 -20.52
CA GLN A 169 -24.52 4.00 -19.43
C GLN A 169 -23.47 4.14 -18.33
N GLN A 170 -23.23 5.38 -17.94
CA GLN A 170 -22.37 5.74 -16.83
C GLN A 170 -23.21 6.06 -15.60
N ALA A 171 -22.77 5.62 -14.43
CA ALA A 171 -23.39 5.92 -13.15
C ALA A 171 -22.31 6.13 -12.10
N TRP A 172 -22.67 6.71 -10.98
CA TRP A 172 -21.79 6.75 -9.83
C TRP A 172 -21.90 5.41 -9.07
N PHE A 173 -20.85 4.59 -9.16
CA PHE A 173 -20.77 3.28 -8.51
C PHE A 173 -19.98 3.31 -7.19
N GLY A 174 -19.77 4.50 -6.61
CA GLY A 174 -18.96 4.68 -5.42
C GLY A 174 -17.48 4.92 -5.72
N PHE A 175 -16.74 5.35 -4.71
CA PHE A 175 -15.31 5.57 -4.79
C PHE A 175 -14.59 4.22 -4.54
N ALA A 176 -13.94 3.67 -5.55
CA ALA A 176 -13.26 2.36 -5.46
C ALA A 176 -12.04 2.30 -6.37
N GLY A 177 -11.01 1.61 -5.92
CA GLY A 177 -9.76 1.39 -6.64
C GLY A 177 -8.52 1.74 -5.82
N THR A 178 -7.35 1.64 -6.43
CA THR A 178 -6.05 1.91 -5.81
C THR A 178 -5.55 3.31 -6.19
N PRO A 179 -5.15 4.17 -5.23
CA PRO A 179 -4.90 5.61 -5.42
C PRO A 179 -4.14 6.01 -6.69
N GLY A 180 -3.00 5.40 -6.97
CA GLY A 180 -2.16 5.75 -8.14
C GLY A 180 -2.74 5.35 -9.50
N TYR A 181 -3.81 4.55 -9.52
CA TYR A 181 -4.46 4.03 -10.74
C TYR A 181 -5.87 4.58 -10.96
N LEU A 182 -6.38 5.39 -10.01
CA LEU A 182 -7.68 6.03 -10.11
C LEU A 182 -7.74 7.02 -11.26
N SER A 183 -8.85 7.01 -11.99
CA SER A 183 -9.09 7.96 -13.08
C SER A 183 -9.59 9.31 -12.57
N PRO A 184 -9.43 10.40 -13.37
CA PRO A 184 -9.90 11.74 -13.02
C PRO A 184 -11.38 11.79 -12.66
N GLU A 185 -12.23 11.09 -13.42
CA GLU A 185 -13.68 11.05 -13.22
C GLU A 185 -14.06 10.41 -11.88
N VAL A 186 -13.38 9.33 -11.45
CA VAL A 186 -13.60 8.73 -10.12
C VAL A 186 -13.19 9.70 -9.02
N LEU A 187 -12.04 10.39 -9.16
CA LEU A 187 -11.57 11.38 -8.19
C LEU A 187 -12.45 12.64 -8.12
N ARG A 188 -13.19 12.97 -9.19
CA ARG A 188 -14.17 14.08 -9.21
C ARG A 188 -15.53 13.65 -8.70
N LYS A 189 -15.76 12.35 -8.48
CA LYS A 189 -17.07 11.75 -8.18
C LYS A 189 -18.09 11.90 -9.32
N ASP A 190 -17.59 11.93 -10.56
CA ASP A 190 -18.44 11.95 -11.75
C ASP A 190 -18.99 10.54 -12.04
N PRO A 191 -20.11 10.40 -12.77
CA PRO A 191 -20.54 9.13 -13.33
C PRO A 191 -19.43 8.50 -14.17
N TYR A 192 -19.20 7.20 -14.01
CA TYR A 192 -18.11 6.51 -14.70
C TYR A 192 -18.51 5.09 -15.17
N GLY A 193 -17.66 4.47 -15.97
CA GLY A 193 -17.86 3.13 -16.53
C GLY A 193 -16.55 2.56 -17.08
N LYS A 194 -16.63 1.84 -18.21
CA LYS A 194 -15.50 1.18 -18.88
C LYS A 194 -14.21 2.02 -19.04
N PRO A 195 -14.27 3.33 -19.33
CA PRO A 195 -13.06 4.13 -19.52
C PRO A 195 -12.10 4.18 -18.31
N VAL A 196 -12.58 3.90 -17.07
CA VAL A 196 -11.69 3.91 -15.90
C VAL A 196 -10.60 2.84 -15.97
N ASP A 197 -10.93 1.66 -16.55
CA ASP A 197 -9.97 0.58 -16.74
C ASP A 197 -8.91 0.96 -17.80
N MET A 198 -9.30 1.74 -18.82
CA MET A 198 -8.35 2.22 -19.84
C MET A 198 -7.35 3.24 -19.28
N TRP A 199 -7.79 4.10 -18.36
CA TRP A 199 -6.87 4.96 -17.62
C TRP A 199 -5.83 4.15 -16.84
N ALA A 200 -6.27 3.15 -16.07
CA ALA A 200 -5.37 2.28 -15.32
C ALA A 200 -4.41 1.50 -16.24
N CYS A 201 -4.87 1.05 -17.42
CA CYS A 201 -4.00 0.45 -18.44
C CYS A 201 -2.91 1.44 -18.92
N GLY A 202 -3.24 2.72 -19.07
CA GLY A 202 -2.28 3.77 -19.41
C GLY A 202 -1.20 3.95 -18.34
N VAL A 203 -1.60 3.96 -17.06
CA VAL A 203 -0.65 4.00 -15.93
C VAL A 203 0.26 2.76 -15.95
N ILE A 204 -0.31 1.57 -16.14
CA ILE A 204 0.45 0.31 -16.21
C ILE A 204 1.42 0.32 -17.38
N LEU A 205 0.99 0.78 -18.57
CA LEU A 205 1.85 0.87 -19.76
C LEU A 205 3.02 1.83 -19.54
N TYR A 206 2.77 3.00 -18.92
CA TYR A 206 3.81 3.95 -18.57
C TYR A 206 4.86 3.29 -17.67
N ILE A 207 4.43 2.57 -16.62
CA ILE A 207 5.36 1.86 -15.72
C ILE A 207 6.11 0.74 -16.45
N LEU A 208 5.47 -0.01 -17.35
CA LEU A 208 6.12 -1.06 -18.15
C LEU A 208 7.25 -0.50 -19.02
N LEU A 209 7.17 0.75 -19.49
CA LEU A 209 8.17 1.35 -20.37
C LEU A 209 9.36 1.97 -19.64
N VAL A 210 9.17 2.54 -18.45
CA VAL A 210 10.22 3.30 -17.74
C VAL A 210 10.46 2.87 -16.30
N GLY A 211 9.57 2.05 -15.72
CA GLY A 211 9.76 1.47 -14.40
C GLY A 211 9.31 2.35 -13.23
N TYR A 212 8.63 3.48 -13.48
CA TYR A 212 8.03 4.35 -12.46
C TYR A 212 6.67 4.88 -12.94
N PRO A 213 5.77 5.30 -12.03
CA PRO A 213 4.42 5.74 -12.41
C PRO A 213 4.40 7.16 -12.99
N PRO A 214 3.42 7.50 -13.86
CA PRO A 214 3.26 8.85 -14.43
C PRO A 214 2.83 9.89 -13.40
N PHE A 215 2.16 9.46 -12.33
CA PHE A 215 1.69 10.32 -11.24
C PHE A 215 2.26 9.80 -9.93
N TRP A 216 2.95 10.65 -9.19
CA TRP A 216 3.53 10.26 -7.91
C TRP A 216 3.70 11.47 -6.99
N ASP A 217 3.26 11.32 -5.74
CA ASP A 217 3.54 12.25 -4.65
C ASP A 217 3.45 11.49 -3.32
N GLU A 218 4.14 11.95 -2.30
CA GLU A 218 4.01 11.40 -0.94
C GLU A 218 2.68 11.81 -0.31
N ASP A 219 2.22 13.03 -0.61
CA ASP A 219 0.93 13.54 -0.22
C ASP A 219 -0.15 13.07 -1.20
N GLN A 220 -1.12 12.32 -0.69
CA GLN A 220 -2.21 11.77 -1.51
C GLN A 220 -3.07 12.85 -2.16
N HIS A 221 -3.26 13.99 -1.50
CA HIS A 221 -4.04 15.08 -2.05
C HIS A 221 -3.35 15.68 -3.29
N ARG A 222 -2.02 15.86 -3.22
CA ARG A 222 -1.21 16.33 -4.36
C ARG A 222 -1.22 15.31 -5.49
N LEU A 223 -1.07 14.01 -5.19
CA LEU A 223 -1.22 12.93 -6.17
C LEU A 223 -2.57 13.03 -6.90
N TYR A 224 -3.65 13.21 -6.16
CA TYR A 224 -5.00 13.34 -6.76
C TYR A 224 -5.15 14.62 -7.60
N GLN A 225 -4.48 15.72 -7.24
CA GLN A 225 -4.47 16.93 -8.08
C GLN A 225 -3.71 16.69 -9.40
N GLN A 226 -2.54 16.02 -9.36
CA GLN A 226 -1.81 15.64 -10.58
C GLN A 226 -2.67 14.78 -11.51
N ILE A 227 -3.33 13.75 -10.97
CA ILE A 227 -4.22 12.87 -11.75
C ILE A 227 -5.38 13.65 -12.35
N LYS A 228 -6.08 14.49 -11.57
CA LYS A 228 -7.20 15.31 -12.06
C LYS A 228 -6.80 16.30 -13.16
N ALA A 229 -5.57 16.80 -13.09
CA ALA A 229 -5.00 17.70 -14.09
C ALA A 229 -4.45 16.95 -15.32
N GLY A 230 -4.26 15.61 -15.22
CA GLY A 230 -3.56 14.83 -16.23
C GLY A 230 -2.11 15.31 -16.41
N ALA A 231 -1.48 15.75 -15.31
CA ALA A 231 -0.14 16.34 -15.30
C ALA A 231 0.92 15.25 -15.26
N TYR A 232 1.27 14.72 -16.41
CA TYR A 232 2.41 13.82 -16.63
C TYR A 232 3.17 14.29 -17.88
N ASP A 233 4.41 13.85 -18.01
CA ASP A 233 5.31 14.16 -19.12
C ASP A 233 6.11 12.92 -19.53
N PHE A 234 6.99 13.10 -20.51
CA PHE A 234 7.92 12.08 -21.00
C PHE A 234 9.36 12.64 -20.88
N PRO A 235 9.92 12.66 -19.65
CA PRO A 235 11.20 13.32 -19.40
C PRO A 235 12.39 12.64 -20.07
N SER A 236 13.35 13.45 -20.54
CA SER A 236 14.66 12.99 -20.96
C SER A 236 15.53 12.67 -19.73
N PRO A 237 16.46 11.70 -19.81
CA PRO A 237 16.77 10.89 -21.01
C PRO A 237 15.95 9.61 -21.14
N GLU A 238 15.16 9.19 -20.14
CA GLU A 238 14.54 7.85 -20.08
C GLU A 238 13.54 7.62 -21.22
N TRP A 239 12.86 8.70 -21.64
CA TRP A 239 11.86 8.64 -22.71
C TRP A 239 12.40 8.90 -24.12
N ASP A 240 13.69 9.29 -24.26
CA ASP A 240 14.27 9.60 -25.59
C ASP A 240 14.35 8.37 -26.48
N THR A 241 14.49 7.19 -25.88
CA THR A 241 14.57 5.90 -26.60
C THR A 241 13.24 5.20 -26.77
N VAL A 242 12.14 5.77 -26.26
CA VAL A 242 10.78 5.22 -26.42
C VAL A 242 10.15 5.75 -27.71
N THR A 243 9.56 4.84 -28.47
CA THR A 243 8.97 5.19 -29.78
C THR A 243 7.82 6.19 -29.65
N PRO A 244 7.61 7.06 -30.66
CA PRO A 244 6.48 8.00 -30.69
C PRO A 244 5.13 7.29 -30.60
N GLU A 245 5.01 6.10 -31.17
CA GLU A 245 3.79 5.30 -31.17
C GLU A 245 3.43 4.79 -29.77
N ALA A 246 4.43 4.43 -28.96
CA ALA A 246 4.20 4.07 -27.56
C ALA A 246 3.68 5.27 -26.75
N LYS A 247 4.28 6.44 -26.93
CA LYS A 247 3.83 7.70 -26.31
C LYS A 247 2.42 8.09 -26.75
N ASP A 248 2.10 7.91 -28.04
CA ASP A 248 0.76 8.17 -28.60
C ASP A 248 -0.29 7.27 -27.94
N LEU A 249 -0.01 5.98 -27.77
CA LEU A 249 -0.94 5.06 -27.09
C LEU A 249 -1.16 5.46 -25.64
N ILE A 250 -0.11 5.84 -24.90
CA ILE A 250 -0.24 6.34 -23.51
C ILE A 250 -1.12 7.59 -23.48
N ASN A 251 -0.88 8.56 -24.37
CA ASN A 251 -1.67 9.79 -24.43
C ASN A 251 -3.15 9.52 -24.69
N LYS A 252 -3.47 8.55 -25.55
CA LYS A 252 -4.85 8.11 -25.84
C LYS A 252 -5.50 7.43 -24.64
N MET A 253 -4.73 6.67 -23.85
CA MET A 253 -5.21 6.02 -22.62
C MET A 253 -5.34 7.00 -21.45
N LEU A 254 -4.39 7.92 -21.27
CA LEU A 254 -4.39 8.94 -20.20
C LEU A 254 -5.09 10.24 -20.63
N THR A 255 -6.08 10.14 -21.50
CA THR A 255 -6.95 11.24 -21.87
C THR A 255 -7.93 11.54 -20.74
N ILE A 256 -7.95 12.80 -20.24
CA ILE A 256 -8.77 13.24 -19.10
C ILE A 256 -10.26 13.03 -19.35
N ASN A 257 -10.72 13.39 -20.55
CA ASN A 257 -12.14 13.22 -20.93
C ASN A 257 -12.43 11.74 -21.23
N PRO A 258 -13.24 11.04 -20.40
CA PRO A 258 -13.50 9.60 -20.59
C PRO A 258 -14.19 9.28 -21.93
N ALA A 259 -14.99 10.20 -22.48
CA ALA A 259 -15.65 10.01 -23.77
C ALA A 259 -14.69 10.10 -24.98
N LYS A 260 -13.50 10.68 -24.79
CA LYS A 260 -12.45 10.78 -25.82
C LYS A 260 -11.31 9.78 -25.60
N ARG A 261 -11.33 9.10 -24.45
CA ARG A 261 -10.31 8.10 -24.10
C ARG A 261 -10.49 6.87 -24.98
N ILE A 262 -9.37 6.32 -25.48
CA ILE A 262 -9.36 5.13 -26.32
C ILE A 262 -10.04 3.95 -25.63
N THR A 263 -10.84 3.19 -26.35
CA THR A 263 -11.43 1.93 -25.86
C THR A 263 -10.43 0.77 -25.96
N ALA A 264 -10.68 -0.33 -25.22
CA ALA A 264 -9.82 -1.51 -25.28
C ALA A 264 -9.79 -2.11 -26.69
N SER A 265 -10.91 -2.15 -27.39
CA SER A 265 -10.98 -2.63 -28.78
C SER A 265 -10.18 -1.77 -29.77
N GLU A 266 -10.17 -0.46 -29.59
CA GLU A 266 -9.37 0.46 -30.42
C GLU A 266 -7.89 0.36 -30.08
N ALA A 267 -7.54 0.26 -28.78
CA ALA A 267 -6.16 0.10 -28.33
C ALA A 267 -5.52 -1.17 -28.89
N LEU A 268 -6.24 -2.27 -28.98
CA LEU A 268 -5.78 -3.52 -29.60
C LEU A 268 -5.48 -3.37 -31.10
N LYS A 269 -6.08 -2.39 -31.78
CA LYS A 269 -5.82 -2.08 -33.19
C LYS A 269 -4.72 -1.04 -33.40
N HIS A 270 -4.20 -0.47 -32.31
CA HIS A 270 -3.14 0.54 -32.38
C HIS A 270 -1.86 -0.06 -32.99
N PRO A 271 -1.15 0.64 -33.93
CA PRO A 271 0.03 0.10 -34.62
C PRO A 271 1.10 -0.45 -33.68
N TRP A 272 1.33 0.21 -32.55
CA TRP A 272 2.30 -0.24 -31.54
C TRP A 272 1.94 -1.59 -30.90
N ILE A 273 0.67 -2.00 -30.92
CA ILE A 273 0.21 -3.31 -30.48
C ILE A 273 0.16 -4.31 -31.63
N CYS A 274 -0.59 -4.01 -32.70
CA CYS A 274 -0.88 -4.96 -33.78
C CYS A 274 0.27 -5.11 -34.79
N GLN A 275 1.19 -4.13 -34.90
CA GLN A 275 2.37 -4.15 -35.76
C GLN A 275 3.67 -4.11 -34.94
N ARG A 276 3.66 -4.72 -33.77
CA ARG A 276 4.75 -4.70 -32.78
C ARG A 276 6.12 -5.01 -33.37
N SER A 277 6.22 -6.00 -34.25
CA SER A 277 7.49 -6.45 -34.84
C SER A 277 8.20 -5.37 -35.70
N THR A 278 7.46 -4.38 -36.16
CA THR A 278 7.98 -3.30 -37.04
C THR A 278 7.99 -1.94 -36.33
N VAL A 279 7.17 -1.75 -35.28
CA VAL A 279 6.97 -0.45 -34.62
C VAL A 279 7.66 -0.39 -33.27
N ALA A 280 7.53 -1.43 -32.44
CA ALA A 280 8.11 -1.42 -31.09
C ALA A 280 9.62 -1.75 -31.12
N SER A 281 10.41 -0.99 -30.37
CA SER A 281 11.85 -1.20 -30.28
C SER A 281 12.20 -2.54 -29.63
N MET A 282 13.17 -3.25 -30.22
CA MET A 282 13.72 -4.49 -29.65
C MET A 282 14.93 -4.22 -28.74
N MET A 283 15.32 -2.97 -28.54
CA MET A 283 16.48 -2.61 -27.72
C MET A 283 16.24 -2.98 -26.25
N HIS A 284 17.24 -3.59 -25.62
CA HIS A 284 17.18 -3.90 -24.20
C HIS A 284 17.16 -2.62 -23.37
N ARG A 285 16.28 -2.59 -22.35
CA ARG A 285 16.02 -1.43 -21.48
C ARG A 285 16.46 -1.73 -20.05
N GLN A 286 17.78 -1.78 -19.81
CA GLN A 286 18.32 -2.09 -18.47
C GLN A 286 17.85 -1.10 -17.40
N GLU A 287 17.80 0.20 -17.74
CA GLU A 287 17.36 1.24 -16.81
C GLU A 287 15.90 1.03 -16.37
N THR A 288 15.03 0.60 -17.29
CA THR A 288 13.63 0.25 -16.96
C THR A 288 13.58 -0.90 -15.97
N VAL A 289 14.38 -1.95 -16.17
CA VAL A 289 14.45 -3.10 -15.25
C VAL A 289 14.92 -2.68 -13.87
N ASP A 290 15.93 -1.82 -13.78
CA ASP A 290 16.47 -1.31 -12.52
C ASP A 290 15.47 -0.41 -11.78
N CYS A 291 14.72 0.43 -12.50
CA CYS A 291 13.64 1.24 -11.96
C CYS A 291 12.46 0.37 -11.48
N LEU A 292 12.07 -0.66 -12.26
CA LEU A 292 11.04 -1.64 -11.86
C LEU A 292 11.43 -2.40 -10.59
N LYS A 293 12.70 -2.76 -10.43
CA LYS A 293 13.21 -3.40 -9.22
C LYS A 293 13.01 -2.52 -7.99
N LYS A 294 13.32 -1.21 -8.11
CA LYS A 294 13.09 -0.22 -7.03
C LYS A 294 11.60 -0.02 -6.77
N PHE A 295 10.78 0.07 -7.82
CA PHE A 295 9.33 0.20 -7.73
C PHE A 295 8.69 -1.00 -7.01
N ASN A 296 9.03 -2.24 -7.39
CA ASN A 296 8.55 -3.45 -6.76
C ASN A 296 8.95 -3.52 -5.28
N ALA A 297 10.19 -3.15 -4.94
CA ALA A 297 10.66 -3.13 -3.55
C ALA A 297 9.85 -2.14 -2.69
N ARG A 298 9.61 -0.92 -3.19
CA ARG A 298 8.78 0.09 -2.50
C ARG A 298 7.34 -0.37 -2.31
N ARG A 299 6.75 -0.98 -3.35
CA ARG A 299 5.36 -1.50 -3.31
C ARG A 299 5.22 -2.62 -2.28
N LYS A 300 6.14 -3.59 -2.26
CA LYS A 300 6.15 -4.68 -1.26
C LYS A 300 6.32 -4.14 0.16
N LEU A 301 7.20 -3.17 0.36
CA LEU A 301 7.41 -2.54 1.66
C LEU A 301 6.12 -1.87 2.17
N LYS A 302 5.45 -1.08 1.31
CA LYS A 302 4.15 -0.47 1.66
C LYS A 302 3.10 -1.54 2.02
N GLY A 303 3.00 -2.61 1.25
CA GLY A 303 2.10 -3.74 1.53
C GLY A 303 2.39 -4.43 2.86
N ALA A 304 3.66 -4.67 3.19
CA ALA A 304 4.08 -5.28 4.46
C ALA A 304 3.74 -4.37 5.66
N ILE A 305 3.99 -3.07 5.55
CA ILE A 305 3.65 -2.08 6.60
C ILE A 305 2.13 -2.09 6.84
N LEU A 306 1.33 -2.05 5.78
CA LEU A 306 -0.12 -2.06 5.89
C LEU A 306 -0.66 -3.34 6.53
N THR A 307 -0.14 -4.50 6.12
CA THR A 307 -0.52 -5.80 6.70
C THR A 307 -0.20 -5.85 8.19
N THR A 308 0.94 -5.30 8.61
CA THR A 308 1.35 -5.21 10.01
C THR A 308 0.44 -4.27 10.80
N MET A 309 0.07 -3.12 10.25
CA MET A 309 -0.86 -2.17 10.85
C MET A 309 -2.27 -2.77 11.02
N LEU A 310 -2.78 -3.50 10.03
CA LEU A 310 -4.07 -4.17 10.11
C LEU A 310 -4.06 -5.33 11.13
N ALA A 311 -2.96 -6.07 11.22
CA ALA A 311 -2.80 -7.14 12.22
C ALA A 311 -2.80 -6.56 13.65
N THR A 312 -2.09 -5.47 13.89
CA THR A 312 -2.04 -4.80 15.21
C THR A 312 -3.39 -4.17 15.58
N ARG A 313 -4.12 -3.58 14.64
CA ARG A 313 -5.47 -3.04 14.83
C ARG A 313 -6.47 -4.13 15.23
N ASN A 314 -6.40 -5.32 14.62
CA ASN A 314 -7.23 -6.47 14.95
C ASN A 314 -6.90 -7.08 16.33
N PHE A 315 -5.65 -7.00 16.79
CA PHE A 315 -5.27 -7.41 18.13
C PHE A 315 -5.84 -6.48 19.22
N SER A 316 -5.80 -5.17 18.98
CA SER A 316 -6.35 -4.17 19.90
C SER A 316 -7.87 -4.28 20.04
N ALA A 317 -8.60 -4.56 18.95
CA ALA A 317 -10.04 -4.77 18.98
C ALA A 317 -10.46 -6.04 19.77
N LYS A 318 -9.64 -7.10 19.75
CA LYS A 318 -9.89 -8.33 20.52
C LYS A 318 -9.62 -8.20 22.01
N SER A 319 -8.74 -7.29 22.44
CA SER A 319 -8.44 -7.06 23.85
C SER A 319 -9.54 -6.25 24.56
N LEU A 320 -10.30 -5.44 23.83
CA LEU A 320 -11.40 -4.62 24.37
C LEU A 320 -12.71 -5.40 24.57
N LEU A 321 -12.84 -6.62 24.06
CA LEU A 321 -14.04 -7.48 24.17
C LEU A 321 -14.05 -8.43 25.38
N LYS A 322 -13.04 -8.41 26.25
CA LYS A 322 -13.07 -9.08 27.56
C LYS A 322 -13.42 -8.09 28.67
N LYS A 323 -14.70 -7.76 28.83
CA LYS A 323 -15.25 -7.16 30.07
C LYS A 323 -15.85 -8.24 30.94
N PRO A 324 -15.62 -8.22 32.25
CA PRO A 324 -16.43 -9.00 33.22
C PRO A 324 -17.81 -8.35 33.39
N ASP A 325 -18.80 -9.19 33.58
CA ASP A 325 -20.19 -8.84 33.79
C ASP A 325 -20.43 -7.93 35.00
N GLY A 326 -21.35 -6.99 34.83
CA GLY A 326 -22.10 -6.36 35.89
C GLY A 326 -21.92 -4.84 35.98
N VAL A 327 -22.88 -4.06 35.46
CA VAL A 327 -23.68 -3.03 36.12
C VAL A 327 -24.57 -2.32 35.08
N LYS A 328 -25.81 -2.01 35.51
CA LYS A 328 -26.96 -1.56 34.73
C LYS A 328 -26.87 -0.14 34.17
N LYS A 329 -27.48 -0.01 32.98
CA LYS A 329 -28.04 1.12 32.23
C LYS A 329 -28.14 2.51 32.91
N ARG A 330 -27.69 3.52 32.17
CA ARG A 330 -28.44 4.78 32.01
C ARG A 330 -28.28 5.33 30.58
N LYS A 331 -29.42 5.64 29.95
CA LYS A 331 -29.52 6.29 28.63
C LYS A 331 -29.19 7.77 28.73
N SER A 332 -28.39 8.29 27.80
CA SER A 332 -28.56 9.65 27.29
C SER A 332 -27.99 9.72 25.87
N SER A 333 -28.81 10.22 24.97
CA SER A 333 -28.56 10.48 23.57
C SER A 333 -27.74 11.78 23.39
N SER A 334 -26.65 11.72 22.64
CA SER A 334 -26.21 12.86 21.83
C SER A 334 -25.27 12.35 20.72
N SER A 335 -25.72 12.54 19.51
CA SER A 335 -25.00 12.30 18.27
C SER A 335 -23.90 13.33 18.10
N VAL A 336 -22.65 12.89 18.05
CA VAL A 336 -21.54 13.68 17.54
C VAL A 336 -20.93 12.88 16.39
N GLN A 337 -21.12 13.41 15.19
CA GLN A 337 -20.42 12.95 14.00
C GLN A 337 -18.92 13.26 14.14
N MET A 338 -18.10 12.24 14.26
CA MET A 338 -16.66 12.35 14.02
C MET A 338 -16.40 12.12 12.55
N MET A 339 -15.88 13.14 11.88
CA MET A 339 -15.16 12.99 10.61
C MET A 339 -13.84 12.30 10.89
N GLU A 340 -13.70 11.06 10.48
CA GLU A 340 -12.40 10.37 10.40
C GLU A 340 -11.71 10.77 9.09
N SER A 341 -10.60 11.49 9.21
CA SER A 341 -9.62 11.63 8.15
C SER A 341 -8.82 10.33 8.07
N THR A 342 -9.11 9.50 7.08
CA THR A 342 -8.34 8.29 6.79
C THR A 342 -7.09 8.65 5.99
N GLU A 343 -5.94 8.55 6.64
CA GLU A 343 -4.64 8.50 5.95
C GLU A 343 -4.55 7.24 5.10
N SER A 344 -4.22 7.44 3.84
CA SER A 344 -4.27 6.46 2.78
C SER A 344 -2.90 5.95 2.40
N SER A 345 -2.69 4.67 2.54
CA SER A 345 -1.63 3.95 1.85
C SER A 345 -2.23 2.80 1.05
N ASN A 346 -2.04 2.78 -0.27
CA ASN A 346 -2.30 1.69 -1.24
C ASN A 346 -3.44 0.68 -0.93
N THR A 347 -4.46 1.09 -0.20
CA THR A 347 -5.66 0.31 0.08
C THR A 347 -6.70 0.59 -0.98
N THR A 348 -7.34 -0.45 -1.44
CA THR A 348 -8.56 -0.38 -2.23
C THR A 348 -9.66 0.27 -1.39
N ILE A 349 -10.23 1.39 -1.87
CA ILE A 349 -11.23 2.20 -1.16
C ILE A 349 -12.59 1.98 -1.82
N GLU A 350 -13.65 1.78 -1.03
CA GLU A 350 -15.04 1.84 -1.48
C GLU A 350 -15.82 2.81 -0.58
N ASP A 351 -16.57 3.74 -1.19
CA ASP A 351 -17.48 4.64 -0.48
C ASP A 351 -18.81 3.96 -0.15
N GLU A 352 -19.45 4.41 0.93
CA GLU A 352 -20.80 3.96 1.28
C GLU A 352 -21.87 4.58 0.36
N ASP A 353 -22.82 3.73 -0.10
CA ASP A 353 -23.83 4.07 -1.10
C ASP A 353 -24.75 5.20 -0.66
N VAL A 354 -24.92 6.19 -1.54
CA VAL A 354 -26.05 7.11 -1.54
C VAL A 354 -27.23 6.40 -2.20
N LYS A 355 -28.32 6.23 -1.46
CA LYS A 355 -29.58 5.68 -1.96
C LYS A 355 -30.03 6.39 -3.22
N ALA A 356 -30.25 5.64 -4.30
CA ALA A 356 -30.91 6.11 -5.51
C ALA A 356 -32.35 6.49 -5.17
N LEU A 357 -32.65 7.78 -5.22
CA LEU A 357 -34.03 8.30 -5.29
C LEU A 357 -34.39 8.43 -6.76
N THR A 358 -35.11 7.43 -7.27
CA THR A 358 -35.93 7.58 -8.47
C THR A 358 -37.10 8.51 -8.13
N LYS A 359 -37.19 9.63 -8.82
CA LYS A 359 -38.43 10.37 -9.03
C LYS A 359 -38.54 10.69 -10.52
N GLU A 360 -39.50 10.04 -11.16
CA GLU A 360 -40.13 10.47 -12.40
C GLU A 360 -40.90 11.76 -12.15
N GLY A 361 -41.04 12.61 -13.19
CA GLY A 361 -42.02 13.69 -13.20
C GLY A 361 -41.63 14.89 -14.06
N ASP A 362 -41.93 14.81 -15.32
CA ASP A 362 -42.58 15.74 -16.24
C ASP A 362 -42.23 17.25 -16.33
N THR A 363 -42.07 17.59 -17.61
CA THR A 363 -42.56 18.74 -18.41
C THR A 363 -41.82 20.08 -18.41
N GLU A 364 -41.29 20.29 -19.61
CA GLU A 364 -41.49 21.49 -20.51
C GLU A 364 -41.21 22.93 -20.01
N ARG A 365 -40.37 23.59 -20.70
CA ARG A 365 -40.56 24.74 -21.62
C ARG A 365 -39.46 25.80 -21.60
N LEU A 366 -38.94 25.98 -22.78
CA LEU A 366 -38.77 27.23 -23.58
C LEU A 366 -37.85 28.37 -23.10
N CYS A 367 -36.84 28.54 -23.92
CA CYS A 367 -36.54 29.73 -24.79
C CYS A 367 -35.83 30.94 -24.18
N SER A 368 -34.73 31.26 -24.69
CA SER A 368 -34.34 32.38 -25.58
C SER A 368 -32.99 33.00 -25.19
N THR A 369 -32.08 32.91 -26.11
CA THR A 369 -31.19 33.92 -26.71
C THR A 369 -30.91 35.21 -25.93
N HIS A 370 -29.62 35.56 -25.80
CA HIS A 370 -29.06 36.77 -26.43
C HIS A 370 -27.53 36.81 -26.43
N HIS A 371 -27.01 37.25 -27.55
CA HIS A 371 -25.63 37.64 -27.86
C HIS A 371 -25.15 38.86 -27.06
N HIS A 372 -23.83 38.95 -26.82
CA HIS A 372 -22.91 40.00 -27.28
C HIS A 372 -21.54 39.84 -26.63
N SER A 373 -20.55 39.61 -27.39
CA SER A 373 -19.49 40.42 -28.02
C SER A 373 -18.48 41.08 -27.04
N SER A 374 -17.26 40.57 -27.20
CA SER A 374 -15.94 41.23 -27.32
C SER A 374 -15.54 42.39 -26.40
N SER A 375 -14.41 42.22 -25.74
CA SER A 375 -13.23 43.08 -26.04
C SER A 375 -11.97 42.63 -25.31
N SER A 376 -10.91 42.62 -26.06
CA SER A 376 -9.51 42.45 -25.75
C SER A 376 -8.96 43.52 -24.81
N ILE A 377 -8.09 43.14 -23.86
CA ILE A 377 -6.93 43.97 -23.47
C ILE A 377 -5.76 43.05 -23.13
N ALA A 378 -4.69 43.23 -23.89
CA ALA A 378 -3.37 42.67 -23.66
C ALA A 378 -2.66 43.50 -22.59
N SER A 379 -1.99 42.82 -21.65
CA SER A 379 -0.85 43.41 -20.95
C SER A 379 0.21 42.36 -20.69
N SER A 380 1.33 42.62 -21.35
CA SER A 380 2.60 41.91 -21.25
C SER A 380 3.26 42.15 -19.88
N SER A 381 3.69 41.10 -19.22
CA SER A 381 4.77 41.18 -18.26
C SER A 381 5.76 40.03 -18.51
N ARG A 382 6.94 40.45 -18.95
CA ARG A 382 8.13 39.61 -19.14
C ARG A 382 8.63 39.14 -17.78
N TRP A 383 8.82 37.83 -17.66
CA TRP A 383 9.64 37.26 -16.62
C TRP A 383 10.92 36.71 -17.26
N SER A 384 12.05 37.24 -16.80
CA SER A 384 13.40 36.77 -17.14
C SER A 384 13.76 35.58 -16.25
N PRO A 385 14.49 34.57 -16.78
CA PRO A 385 14.90 33.42 -15.98
C PRO A 385 16.08 33.77 -15.07
N PRO A 386 16.21 33.18 -13.88
CA PRO A 386 17.41 33.32 -13.05
C PRO A 386 18.56 32.45 -13.61
N LEU A 387 19.75 32.99 -13.51
CA LEU A 387 21.04 32.46 -13.93
C LEU A 387 21.39 31.15 -13.19
N PRO A 388 22.16 30.23 -13.81
CA PRO A 388 22.57 28.98 -13.19
C PRO A 388 23.68 29.18 -12.16
N CYS A 389 23.56 28.51 -11.02
CA CYS A 389 24.60 28.36 -10.02
C CYS A 389 25.68 27.35 -10.48
N PRO A 390 26.97 27.65 -10.30
CA PRO A 390 28.04 26.72 -10.68
C PRO A 390 28.38 25.74 -9.57
N SER A 391 28.86 24.57 -9.96
CA SER A 391 29.45 23.47 -9.19
C SER A 391 28.51 22.29 -8.87
N GLY A 392 28.44 21.37 -9.85
CA GLY A 392 28.09 19.97 -9.60
C GLY A 392 29.22 19.25 -8.84
N ARG A 393 28.80 18.42 -7.95
CA ARG A 393 29.41 17.29 -7.21
C ARG A 393 29.13 17.41 -5.71
N SER A 394 27.99 16.92 -5.25
CA SER A 394 27.84 16.38 -3.88
C SER A 394 26.50 15.68 -3.59
N CYS A 395 25.58 15.57 -4.54
CA CYS A 395 24.24 15.03 -4.23
C CYS A 395 24.15 13.50 -4.24
N CYS A 396 24.97 12.80 -5.03
CA CYS A 396 24.91 11.33 -5.12
C CYS A 396 25.50 10.58 -3.92
N GLN A 397 26.50 11.13 -3.24
CA GLN A 397 27.10 10.43 -2.09
C GLN A 397 26.26 10.50 -0.82
N CYS A 398 25.49 11.57 -0.61
CA CYS A 398 24.57 11.67 0.53
C CYS A 398 23.36 10.73 0.38
N LEU A 399 22.81 10.61 -0.83
CA LEU A 399 21.73 9.65 -1.11
C LEU A 399 22.17 8.19 -0.98
N LEU A 400 23.40 7.85 -1.40
CA LEU A 400 23.92 6.49 -1.22
C LEU A 400 24.17 6.15 0.26
N ARG A 401 24.65 7.09 1.08
CA ARG A 401 24.84 6.85 2.53
C ARG A 401 23.52 6.69 3.26
N SER A 402 22.51 7.51 2.96
CA SER A 402 21.16 7.37 3.54
C SER A 402 20.49 6.05 3.16
N LEU A 403 20.67 5.60 1.92
CA LEU A 403 20.15 4.31 1.45
C LEU A 403 20.88 3.13 2.12
N VAL A 404 22.18 3.22 2.36
CA VAL A 404 22.95 2.15 3.04
C VAL A 404 22.55 2.05 4.52
N THR A 405 22.31 3.18 5.19
CA THR A 405 21.89 3.17 6.60
C THR A 405 20.46 2.63 6.74
N LEU A 406 19.56 3.02 5.84
CA LEU A 406 18.20 2.47 5.79
C LEU A 406 18.22 0.96 5.45
N TYR A 407 19.13 0.53 4.56
CA TYR A 407 19.31 -0.88 4.21
C TYR A 407 19.84 -1.70 5.38
N LEU A 408 20.76 -1.14 6.19
CA LEU A 408 21.27 -1.81 7.40
C LEU A 408 20.21 -1.96 8.49
N VAL A 409 19.36 -0.94 8.70
CA VAL A 409 18.24 -1.03 9.67
C VAL A 409 17.20 -2.05 9.21
N ILE A 410 16.86 -2.07 7.93
CA ILE A 410 15.92 -3.03 7.34
C ILE A 410 16.51 -4.45 7.35
N PHE A 411 17.80 -4.60 7.06
CA PHE A 411 18.50 -5.90 7.08
C PHE A 411 18.58 -6.49 8.50
N VAL A 412 18.86 -5.66 9.50
CA VAL A 412 18.88 -6.08 10.93
C VAL A 412 17.47 -6.48 11.38
N CYS A 413 16.43 -5.72 11.03
CA CYS A 413 15.04 -6.08 11.35
C CYS A 413 14.59 -7.37 10.64
N SER A 414 14.95 -7.55 9.37
CA SER A 414 14.61 -8.77 8.61
C SER A 414 15.39 -9.99 9.09
N TYR A 415 16.65 -9.82 9.49
CA TYR A 415 17.50 -10.89 10.02
C TYR A 415 17.02 -11.36 11.40
N VAL A 416 16.56 -10.44 12.24
CA VAL A 416 15.97 -10.75 13.56
C VAL A 416 14.66 -11.52 13.40
N VAL A 417 13.81 -11.15 12.44
CA VAL A 417 12.57 -11.90 12.12
C VAL A 417 12.89 -13.30 11.59
N PHE A 418 13.90 -13.44 10.73
CA PHE A 418 14.35 -14.74 10.19
C PHE A 418 14.91 -15.67 11.27
N LEU A 419 15.68 -15.14 12.24
CA LEU A 419 16.20 -15.92 13.37
C LEU A 419 15.09 -16.33 14.36
N SER A 420 14.06 -15.49 14.56
CA SER A 420 12.92 -15.81 15.42
C SER A 420 12.03 -16.91 14.83
N ILE A 421 11.93 -17.01 13.50
CA ILE A 421 11.17 -18.07 12.81
C ILE A 421 11.92 -19.41 12.87
N ASN A 422 13.25 -19.40 12.79
CA ASN A 422 14.05 -20.62 12.83
C ASN A 422 14.25 -21.21 14.24
N SER A 423 14.06 -20.43 15.30
CA SER A 423 14.13 -20.92 16.68
C SER A 423 12.85 -21.63 17.16
N ALA A 424 11.71 -21.40 16.48
CA ALA A 424 10.43 -22.03 16.83
C ALA A 424 10.23 -23.45 16.23
N GLY A 425 11.16 -23.93 15.40
CA GLY A 425 11.02 -25.17 14.62
C GLY A 425 11.80 -26.40 15.12
N LYS A 426 12.48 -26.34 16.29
CA LYS A 426 13.22 -27.50 16.80
C LYS A 426 12.83 -27.86 18.23
N SER A 427 11.81 -28.65 18.36
CA SER A 427 11.59 -29.52 19.52
C SER A 427 10.84 -30.76 19.06
N THR A 428 11.53 -31.88 18.89
CA THR A 428 11.23 -33.25 19.29
C THR A 428 12.08 -34.22 18.49
N LYS A 429 13.03 -34.90 19.11
CA LYS A 429 13.09 -36.31 19.40
C LYS A 429 14.51 -36.75 19.86
N SER A 430 14.45 -37.50 20.92
CA SER A 430 15.50 -38.18 21.66
C SER A 430 16.34 -39.18 20.84
N ALA A 431 17.59 -39.44 21.18
CA ALA A 431 18.17 -40.54 21.97
C ALA A 431 19.67 -40.68 21.67
N ASN A 432 20.43 -40.77 22.79
CA ASN A 432 21.69 -41.49 23.07
C ASN A 432 22.84 -41.53 22.06
N SER A 433 24.00 -40.98 22.43
CA SER A 433 25.18 -41.68 22.94
C SER A 433 26.40 -40.74 22.97
N GLU A 434 27.00 -40.72 24.13
CA GLU A 434 28.40 -40.54 24.57
C GLU A 434 29.45 -39.84 23.70
N SER A 435 29.99 -38.81 24.31
CA SER A 435 31.39 -38.54 24.74
C SER A 435 32.21 -37.57 23.90
N HIS A 436 32.77 -36.68 24.68
CA HIS A 436 33.96 -35.85 24.60
C HIS A 436 33.81 -34.35 24.34
N SER A 437 34.05 -33.70 25.46
CA SER A 437 34.42 -32.33 25.76
C SER A 437 35.05 -31.49 24.64
N LEU A 438 34.49 -30.30 24.45
CA LEU A 438 35.21 -29.02 24.33
C LEU A 438 34.23 -27.91 24.69
N GLU A 439 34.40 -27.35 25.86
CA GLU A 439 33.71 -26.17 26.36
C GLU A 439 34.11 -24.94 25.51
N SER A 440 33.12 -24.30 24.92
CA SER A 440 33.19 -22.88 24.56
C SER A 440 31.90 -22.22 25.08
N GLU A 441 32.05 -21.34 26.05
CA GLU A 441 31.04 -20.63 26.78
C GLU A 441 30.14 -19.80 25.80
N LEU A 442 28.93 -20.27 25.55
CA LEU A 442 27.81 -19.42 25.12
C LEU A 442 26.97 -19.14 26.37
N SER A 443 27.12 -17.94 26.91
CA SER A 443 26.30 -17.44 28.01
C SER A 443 24.81 -17.38 27.60
N HIS A 444 24.06 -18.38 28.03
CA HIS A 444 22.59 -18.34 27.96
C HIS A 444 22.07 -17.39 29.05
N SER A 445 21.65 -16.17 28.64
CA SER A 445 20.91 -15.26 29.52
C SER A 445 19.57 -15.90 29.91
N THR A 446 19.31 -16.00 31.21
CA THR A 446 18.06 -16.54 31.77
C THR A 446 16.86 -15.66 31.36
N PRO A 447 15.64 -16.21 31.22
CA PRO A 447 14.43 -15.43 30.89
C PRO A 447 14.19 -14.21 31.80
N SER A 448 14.61 -14.26 33.06
CA SER A 448 14.54 -13.17 34.02
C SER A 448 15.46 -11.99 33.65
N SER A 449 16.67 -12.25 33.15
CA SER A 449 17.61 -11.18 32.74
C SER A 449 17.19 -10.45 31.46
N VAL A 450 16.52 -11.14 30.55
CA VAL A 450 15.96 -10.55 29.32
C VAL A 450 14.79 -9.60 29.64
N LEU A 451 13.92 -9.99 30.56
CA LEU A 451 12.79 -9.17 30.98
C LEU A 451 13.28 -7.91 31.72
N SER A 452 14.27 -8.05 32.61
CA SER A 452 14.90 -6.93 33.33
C SER A 452 15.49 -5.90 32.36
N ARG A 453 16.27 -6.35 31.35
CA ARG A 453 16.86 -5.43 30.35
C ARG A 453 15.80 -4.70 29.50
N LYS A 454 14.70 -5.36 29.15
CA LYS A 454 13.59 -4.67 28.44
C LYS A 454 12.97 -3.56 29.29
N GLN A 455 12.81 -3.80 30.58
CA GLN A 455 12.31 -2.79 31.51
C GLN A 455 13.28 -1.62 31.71
N GLU A 456 14.59 -1.88 31.72
CA GLU A 456 15.63 -0.83 31.73
C GLU A 456 15.49 0.10 30.53
N ILE A 457 15.27 -0.43 29.32
CA ILE A 457 15.08 0.38 28.11
C ILE A 457 13.81 1.23 28.17
N ILE A 458 12.72 0.67 28.64
CA ILE A 458 11.47 1.44 28.84
C ILE A 458 11.73 2.58 29.81
N LYS A 459 12.33 2.30 30.97
CA LYS A 459 12.61 3.30 32.00
C LYS A 459 13.52 4.42 31.52
N VAL A 460 14.61 4.12 30.81
CA VAL A 460 15.51 5.16 30.29
C VAL A 460 14.84 5.97 29.17
N THR A 461 13.91 5.38 28.41
CA THR A 461 13.09 6.09 27.43
C THR A 461 12.11 7.06 28.11
N GLU A 462 11.49 6.64 29.21
CA GLU A 462 10.62 7.53 30.02
C GLU A 462 11.42 8.70 30.61
N GLN A 463 12.61 8.47 31.12
CA GLN A 463 13.50 9.53 31.63
C GLN A 463 13.91 10.51 30.54
N LEU A 464 14.19 10.03 29.33
CA LEU A 464 14.50 10.91 28.18
C LEU A 464 13.30 11.80 27.82
N ILE A 465 12.09 11.25 27.81
CA ILE A 465 10.88 12.00 27.49
C ILE A 465 10.56 13.01 28.60
N GLU A 466 10.81 12.66 29.84
CA GLU A 466 10.68 13.59 30.98
C GLU A 466 11.64 14.79 30.84
N ALA A 467 12.91 14.56 30.45
CA ALA A 467 13.85 15.63 30.18
C ALA A 467 13.36 16.56 29.04
N ILE A 468 12.77 15.99 27.98
CA ILE A 468 12.18 16.78 26.88
C ILE A 468 10.98 17.61 27.39
N ASN A 469 10.07 17.01 28.17
CA ASN A 469 8.87 17.68 28.66
C ASN A 469 9.20 18.84 29.61
N ASN A 470 10.26 18.69 30.41
CA ASN A 470 10.74 19.70 31.34
C ASN A 470 11.60 20.78 30.70
N GLY A 471 11.97 20.62 29.41
CA GLY A 471 12.91 21.53 28.74
C GLY A 471 14.33 21.44 29.31
N ASP A 472 14.69 20.31 29.96
CA ASP A 472 15.97 20.08 30.59
C ASP A 472 16.98 19.50 29.57
N PHE A 473 17.67 20.39 28.89
CA PHE A 473 18.67 20.02 27.89
C PHE A 473 19.89 19.31 28.50
N GLU A 474 20.26 19.65 29.74
CA GLU A 474 21.40 19.01 30.41
C GLU A 474 21.10 17.53 30.73
N ALA A 475 19.90 17.23 31.26
CA ALA A 475 19.46 15.87 31.47
C ALA A 475 19.34 15.09 30.16
N TYR A 476 18.84 15.73 29.08
CA TYR A 476 18.71 15.16 27.75
C TYR A 476 20.09 14.74 27.18
N THR A 477 21.11 15.59 27.26
CA THR A 477 22.45 15.31 26.76
C THR A 477 23.17 14.19 27.52
N LYS A 478 22.84 13.96 28.79
CA LYS A 478 23.39 12.84 29.59
C LYS A 478 22.87 11.48 29.15
N ILE A 479 21.68 11.46 28.50
CA ILE A 479 21.01 10.23 28.07
C ILE A 479 21.26 9.96 26.57
N CYS A 480 21.58 10.99 25.79
CA CYS A 480 21.86 10.89 24.37
C CYS A 480 23.36 10.76 24.05
N ASP A 481 23.70 10.08 22.98
CA ASP A 481 25.05 10.06 22.41
C ASP A 481 25.36 11.45 21.81
N PRO A 482 26.58 12.00 21.99
CA PRO A 482 26.94 13.27 21.34
C PRO A 482 26.83 13.26 19.82
N GLY A 483 26.98 12.10 19.18
CA GLY A 483 26.75 11.88 17.75
C GLY A 483 25.35 11.37 17.42
N LEU A 484 24.36 11.68 18.26
CA LEU A 484 22.95 11.30 18.02
C LEU A 484 22.51 11.66 16.61
N THR A 485 21.83 10.73 15.95
CA THR A 485 21.18 11.00 14.67
C THR A 485 19.66 10.93 14.82
N SER A 486 18.92 11.76 14.07
CA SER A 486 17.46 11.71 14.10
C SER A 486 16.82 12.02 12.75
N PHE A 487 15.63 11.40 12.56
CA PHE A 487 14.63 11.90 11.60
C PHE A 487 13.42 12.39 12.40
N GLU A 488 13.09 13.64 12.24
CA GLU A 488 11.97 14.25 12.93
C GLU A 488 11.27 15.29 12.03
N PRO A 489 9.97 15.54 12.24
CA PRO A 489 9.15 16.40 11.38
C PRO A 489 9.71 17.82 11.25
N GLU A 490 10.35 18.34 12.30
CA GLU A 490 10.96 19.67 12.32
C GLU A 490 12.15 19.81 11.36
N ALA A 491 12.81 18.71 11.05
CA ALA A 491 13.94 18.67 10.11
C ALA A 491 13.50 18.53 8.64
N LEU A 492 12.19 18.52 8.35
CA LEU A 492 11.62 18.44 6.99
C LEU A 492 12.16 17.26 6.16
N GLY A 493 12.37 16.12 6.79
CA GLY A 493 12.87 14.90 6.15
C GLY A 493 14.39 14.80 6.02
N ASN A 494 15.14 15.79 6.55
CA ASN A 494 16.59 15.73 6.60
C ASN A 494 17.07 14.91 7.81
N LEU A 495 18.20 14.21 7.65
CA LEU A 495 18.87 13.59 8.77
C LEU A 495 19.55 14.67 9.60
N VAL A 496 19.23 14.71 10.89
CA VAL A 496 19.90 15.54 11.88
C VAL A 496 21.06 14.75 12.49
N GLU A 497 22.22 15.36 12.64
CA GLU A 497 23.39 14.79 13.29
C GLU A 497 23.87 15.70 14.43
N GLY A 498 24.15 15.11 15.59
CA GLY A 498 24.65 15.81 16.77
C GLY A 498 23.56 16.51 17.57
N MET A 499 23.97 17.40 18.47
CA MET A 499 23.10 17.97 19.51
C MET A 499 22.66 19.42 19.24
N ASP A 500 23.23 20.11 18.26
CA ASP A 500 22.99 21.55 18.06
C ASP A 500 21.56 21.86 17.59
N PHE A 501 21.02 21.00 16.71
CA PHE A 501 19.64 21.10 16.27
C PHE A 501 18.66 20.93 17.44
N HIS A 502 18.90 19.96 18.31
CA HIS A 502 18.07 19.72 19.50
C HIS A 502 18.19 20.86 20.49
N ARG A 503 19.40 21.39 20.72
CA ARG A 503 19.64 22.54 21.59
C ARG A 503 18.78 23.75 21.18
N PHE A 504 18.73 24.03 19.87
CA PHE A 504 17.91 25.13 19.35
C PHE A 504 16.44 25.01 19.79
N TYR A 505 15.87 23.81 19.74
CA TYR A 505 14.47 23.60 20.16
C TYR A 505 14.30 23.69 21.67
N PHE A 506 15.23 23.19 22.46
CA PHE A 506 15.20 23.32 23.91
C PHE A 506 15.25 24.79 24.34
N GLU A 507 16.11 25.61 23.72
CA GLU A 507 16.28 27.02 24.06
C GLU A 507 15.13 27.90 23.54
N ASN A 508 14.54 27.60 22.40
CA ASN A 508 13.61 28.51 21.72
C ASN A 508 12.15 28.07 21.78
N ALA A 509 11.86 26.80 21.88
CA ALA A 509 10.51 26.26 21.86
C ALA A 509 10.07 25.67 23.19
N LEU A 510 10.87 24.79 23.78
CA LEU A 510 10.49 24.05 25.00
C LEU A 510 10.64 24.89 26.27
N SER A 511 11.66 25.74 26.36
CA SER A 511 11.93 26.59 27.54
C SER A 511 10.90 27.71 27.76
N LYS A 512 10.19 28.13 26.70
CA LYS A 512 9.23 29.26 26.74
C LYS A 512 7.78 28.84 26.94
N SER A 513 7.46 27.55 26.97
CA SER A 513 6.11 27.09 27.20
C SER A 513 5.84 26.95 28.70
N ASN A 514 5.21 27.96 29.31
CA ASN A 514 4.80 27.98 30.72
C ASN A 514 3.64 27.02 31.06
N LYS A 515 3.49 25.89 30.34
CA LYS A 515 2.28 25.06 30.48
C LYS A 515 2.66 23.63 30.75
N PRO A 516 1.98 22.96 31.71
CA PRO A 516 2.25 21.56 31.99
C PRO A 516 1.96 20.73 30.75
N ILE A 517 2.99 20.04 30.26
CA ILE A 517 2.88 19.04 29.22
C ILE A 517 2.81 17.68 29.94
N HIS A 518 1.73 16.94 29.68
CA HIS A 518 1.62 15.57 30.14
C HIS A 518 1.84 14.62 28.99
N THR A 519 2.77 13.68 29.16
CA THR A 519 3.10 12.72 28.11
C THR A 519 2.90 11.29 28.62
N ILE A 520 2.31 10.47 27.77
CA ILE A 520 2.10 9.04 28.03
C ILE A 520 2.77 8.24 26.92
N ILE A 521 3.56 7.24 27.31
CA ILE A 521 4.08 6.21 26.41
C ILE A 521 3.06 5.07 26.34
N LEU A 522 2.59 4.76 25.14
CA LEU A 522 1.67 3.66 24.91
C LEU A 522 2.34 2.55 24.12
N ASN A 523 2.04 1.31 24.54
CA ASN A 523 2.45 0.09 23.87
C ASN A 523 3.96 0.01 23.57
N PRO A 524 4.87 0.26 24.52
CA PRO A 524 6.29 0.17 24.27
C PRO A 524 6.68 -1.28 23.94
N HIS A 525 7.35 -1.44 22.80
CA HIS A 525 7.87 -2.74 22.37
C HIS A 525 9.37 -2.68 22.24
N VAL A 526 10.08 -3.52 23.03
CA VAL A 526 11.54 -3.53 23.07
C VAL A 526 12.10 -4.79 22.41
N HIS A 527 12.97 -4.57 21.44
CA HIS A 527 13.81 -5.58 20.82
C HIS A 527 15.24 -5.45 21.34
N LEU A 528 15.76 -6.47 22.01
CA LEU A 528 17.17 -6.54 22.40
C LEU A 528 17.99 -7.06 21.21
N VAL A 529 19.09 -6.40 20.89
CA VAL A 529 20.01 -6.75 19.81
C VAL A 529 21.38 -7.06 20.44
N GLY A 530 21.59 -8.33 20.77
CA GLY A 530 22.75 -8.74 21.58
C GLY A 530 22.66 -8.22 23.03
N ASP A 531 23.81 -7.99 23.65
CA ASP A 531 23.91 -7.59 25.05
C ASP A 531 23.95 -6.07 25.26
N ASP A 532 24.43 -5.33 24.25
CA ASP A 532 24.74 -3.92 24.35
C ASP A 532 23.90 -3.01 23.44
N ALA A 533 22.92 -3.54 22.70
CA ALA A 533 22.04 -2.75 21.86
C ALA A 533 20.57 -3.12 22.04
N ALA A 534 19.70 -2.16 21.86
CA ALA A 534 18.25 -2.34 21.88
C ALA A 534 17.55 -1.34 20.95
N CYS A 535 16.38 -1.74 20.46
CA CYS A 535 15.47 -0.88 19.72
C CYS A 535 14.11 -0.86 20.44
N ILE A 536 13.55 0.30 20.69
CA ILE A 536 12.21 0.46 21.25
C ILE A 536 11.32 1.24 20.29
N ALA A 537 10.11 0.72 20.05
CA ALA A 537 9.06 1.40 19.30
C ALA A 537 7.85 1.63 20.22
N TYR A 538 7.25 2.82 20.16
CA TYR A 538 6.12 3.20 20.99
C TYR A 538 5.31 4.34 20.38
N ILE A 539 4.09 4.53 20.91
CA ILE A 539 3.26 5.70 20.60
C ILE A 539 3.41 6.69 21.77
N ARG A 540 3.72 7.96 21.43
CA ARG A 540 3.76 9.05 22.39
C ARG A 540 2.51 9.90 22.25
N LEU A 541 1.71 10.03 23.33
CA LEU A 541 0.62 11.00 23.44
C LEU A 541 1.09 12.17 24.31
N THR A 542 1.04 13.37 23.76
CA THR A 542 1.40 14.60 24.46
C THR A 542 0.16 15.48 24.61
N GLN A 543 -0.21 15.81 25.84
CA GLN A 543 -1.31 16.71 26.18
C GLN A 543 -0.76 18.09 26.53
N TYR A 544 -1.34 19.12 25.95
CA TYR A 544 -0.93 20.51 26.15
C TYR A 544 -2.11 21.46 26.02
N MET A 545 -1.94 22.69 26.52
CA MET A 545 -2.92 23.75 26.32
C MET A 545 -2.51 24.61 25.12
N ASP A 546 -3.41 24.85 24.18
CA ASP A 546 -3.13 25.72 23.05
C ASP A 546 -3.13 27.22 23.46
N GLY A 547 -2.81 28.12 22.52
CA GLY A 547 -2.77 29.56 22.74
C GLY A 547 -4.09 30.18 23.22
N SER A 548 -5.22 29.51 22.98
CA SER A 548 -6.56 29.90 23.43
C SER A 548 -6.94 29.31 24.81
N GLY A 549 -6.07 28.50 25.42
CA GLY A 549 -6.34 27.82 26.69
C GLY A 549 -7.17 26.53 26.53
N MET A 550 -7.34 26.00 25.32
CA MET A 550 -8.05 24.74 25.11
C MET A 550 -7.09 23.54 25.20
N PRO A 551 -7.50 22.43 25.85
CA PRO A 551 -6.68 21.23 25.91
C PRO A 551 -6.61 20.54 24.55
N LYS A 552 -5.40 20.19 24.14
CA LYS A 552 -5.09 19.46 22.91
C LYS A 552 -4.29 18.21 23.24
N THR A 553 -4.43 17.20 22.38
CA THR A 553 -3.62 15.99 22.43
C THR A 553 -2.96 15.80 21.07
N MET A 554 -1.66 15.59 21.08
CA MET A 554 -0.86 15.27 19.92
C MET A 554 -0.34 13.84 20.04
N GLN A 555 -0.36 13.09 18.93
CA GLN A 555 0.18 11.75 18.84
C GLN A 555 1.40 11.75 17.93
N SER A 556 2.43 11.02 18.33
CA SER A 556 3.56 10.66 17.45
C SER A 556 3.93 9.20 17.64
N GLU A 557 4.42 8.56 16.58
CA GLU A 557 5.06 7.26 16.62
C GLU A 557 6.58 7.47 16.67
N GLU A 558 7.21 6.84 17.65
CA GLU A 558 8.64 7.00 17.87
C GLU A 558 9.35 5.66 17.89
N THR A 559 10.51 5.61 17.25
CA THR A 559 11.44 4.48 17.33
C THR A 559 12.79 5.00 17.77
N ARG A 560 13.37 4.36 18.80
CA ARG A 560 14.68 4.74 19.33
C ARG A 560 15.63 3.57 19.33
N VAL A 561 16.90 3.83 19.01
CA VAL A 561 17.98 2.86 19.10
C VAL A 561 18.87 3.24 20.28
N TRP A 562 19.07 2.29 21.14
CA TRP A 562 19.87 2.42 22.35
C TRP A 562 21.13 1.57 22.22
N HIS A 563 22.26 2.12 22.67
CA HIS A 563 23.52 1.42 22.77
C HIS A 563 24.07 1.53 24.18
N ARG A 564 24.53 0.42 24.75
CA ARG A 564 25.09 0.39 26.11
C ARG A 564 26.60 0.54 26.03
N ARG A 565 27.11 1.65 26.61
CA ARG A 565 28.53 1.95 26.71
C ARG A 565 28.87 2.21 28.18
N ASP A 566 29.94 1.61 28.69
CA ASP A 566 30.37 1.79 30.07
C ASP A 566 29.24 1.54 31.11
N GLY A 567 28.41 0.53 30.83
CA GLY A 567 27.28 0.14 31.67
C GLY A 567 26.06 1.07 31.61
N LYS A 568 26.08 2.13 30.77
CA LYS A 568 24.97 3.08 30.61
C LYS A 568 24.34 3.00 29.23
N TRP A 569 23.01 3.05 29.17
CA TRP A 569 22.27 3.13 27.94
C TRP A 569 22.29 4.57 27.39
N GLN A 570 22.67 4.75 26.13
CA GLN A 570 22.66 6.02 25.40
C GLN A 570 21.81 5.90 24.16
N ASN A 571 20.95 6.92 23.90
CA ASN A 571 20.16 7.01 22.67
C ASN A 571 21.07 7.45 21.53
N VAL A 572 21.28 6.58 20.53
CA VAL A 572 22.19 6.83 19.39
C VAL A 572 21.46 7.22 18.12
N HIS A 573 20.18 6.88 18.03
CA HIS A 573 19.33 7.24 16.90
C HIS A 573 17.86 7.30 17.34
N PHE A 574 17.08 8.21 16.74
CA PHE A 574 15.63 8.10 16.81
C PHE A 574 14.95 8.55 15.53
N HIS A 575 13.75 8.03 15.32
CA HIS A 575 12.81 8.47 14.30
C HIS A 575 11.49 8.82 14.98
N ARG A 576 10.98 10.01 14.69
CA ARG A 576 9.68 10.49 15.12
C ARG A 576 8.83 10.84 13.91
N SER A 577 7.62 10.30 13.83
CA SER A 577 6.60 10.66 12.84
C SER A 577 5.52 11.53 13.48
N GLY A 578 4.69 12.16 12.66
CA GLY A 578 3.59 13.02 13.09
C GLY A 578 3.81 14.49 12.73
N SER A 579 2.96 15.37 13.27
CA SER A 579 3.08 16.81 13.03
C SER A 579 4.26 17.42 13.79
N PRO A 580 4.91 18.48 13.24
CA PRO A 580 5.92 19.24 13.96
C PRO A 580 5.37 19.75 15.29
N THR A 581 6.20 19.75 16.33
CA THR A 581 5.84 20.22 17.67
C THR A 581 5.72 21.76 17.71
N VAL A 582 6.40 22.43 16.78
CA VAL A 582 6.39 23.87 16.59
C VAL A 582 5.86 24.17 15.19
N PRO A 583 4.89 25.11 15.02
CA PRO A 583 4.44 25.52 13.71
C PRO A 583 5.63 26.02 12.88
N ILE A 584 5.88 25.40 11.75
CA ILE A 584 6.83 25.91 10.75
C ILE A 584 6.02 26.87 9.90
N ASN A 585 6.23 28.18 10.06
CA ASN A 585 5.62 29.23 9.23
C ASN A 585 6.28 29.28 7.86
#